data_25f4cb048cadcb8639e7ee0a917681e6
#
_entry.id   25f4cb048cadcb8639e7ee0a917681e6
#
_cell.length_a   1.000
_cell.length_b   1.000
_cell.length_c   1.000
_cell.angle_alpha   90.00
_cell.angle_beta   90.00
_cell.angle_gamma   90.00
#
_symmetry.space_group_name_H-M   'P 1'
#
loop_
_entity.id
_entity.type
_entity.pdbx_description
1 polymer ?
#
loop_
_entity_poly.entity_id
_entity_poly.type
_entity_poly.pdbx_seq_one_letter_code
_entity_poly.pdbx_strand_id
1 'polypeptide(L)'
;MPFPVNTKYIIETEKELGLIFPHNFKTKMTEENGGELMTDDDDWQLFPFFDKSDKKRISRTSNHIVLETNQAKQWDNFPTNGIAIASNGSGDFLILLPAKENNKQLGNEIYIWFHETGEIEKIADAIEDLIDK
;
A
#
# COMPACT_ATOMS: atom_id res chain seq x y z
N MET A 1 -14.81 10.20 0.27
CA MET A 1 -14.01 10.21 1.50
C MET A 1 -13.82 8.81 2.04
N PRO A 2 -12.58 8.39 2.32
CA PRO A 2 -12.35 7.05 2.85
C PRO A 2 -12.91 6.90 4.25
N PHE A 3 -13.39 5.70 4.55
CA PHE A 3 -13.86 5.38 5.89
C PHE A 3 -12.70 4.96 6.79
N PRO A 4 -12.81 5.14 8.11
CA PRO A 4 -11.88 4.48 9.02
C PRO A 4 -12.04 2.96 8.90
N VAL A 5 -10.99 2.20 9.24
CA VAL A 5 -11.05 0.74 9.23
C VAL A 5 -10.70 0.21 10.61
N ASN A 6 -11.40 -0.85 11.02
CA ASN A 6 -11.09 -1.54 12.27
C ASN A 6 -9.77 -2.29 12.12
N THR A 7 -8.93 -2.23 13.15
CA THR A 7 -7.61 -2.88 13.12
C THR A 7 -7.67 -4.37 12.82
N LYS A 8 -8.77 -5.04 13.15
CA LYS A 8 -8.88 -6.48 12.86
C LYS A 8 -8.74 -6.80 11.37
N TYR A 9 -9.18 -5.89 10.48
CA TYR A 9 -9.04 -6.11 9.04
C TYR A 9 -7.62 -5.88 8.56
N ILE A 10 -6.89 -4.99 9.24
CA ILE A 10 -5.45 -4.83 8.99
C ILE A 10 -4.72 -6.11 9.39
N ILE A 11 -5.05 -6.66 10.56
CA ILE A 11 -4.44 -7.90 11.04
C ILE A 11 -4.77 -9.07 10.12
N GLU A 12 -5.99 -9.15 9.61
CA GLU A 12 -6.35 -10.20 8.63
C GLU A 12 -5.50 -10.10 7.38
N THR A 13 -5.29 -8.89 6.87
CA THR A 13 -4.45 -8.67 5.70
C THR A 13 -3.01 -9.06 5.98
N GLU A 14 -2.48 -8.69 7.15
CA GLU A 14 -1.13 -9.07 7.54
C GLU A 14 -0.96 -10.58 7.61
N LYS A 15 -1.94 -11.28 8.14
CA LYS A 15 -1.91 -12.75 8.19
C LYS A 15 -1.93 -13.36 6.80
N GLU A 16 -2.74 -12.81 5.91
CA GLU A 16 -2.85 -13.31 4.55
C GLU A 16 -1.54 -13.13 3.78
N LEU A 17 -0.87 -12.00 3.97
CA LEU A 17 0.39 -11.70 3.28
C LEU A 17 1.61 -12.31 3.97
N GLY A 18 1.50 -12.65 5.25
CA GLY A 18 2.64 -13.10 6.04
C GLY A 18 3.63 -11.98 6.36
N LEU A 19 3.17 -10.74 6.38
CA LEU A 19 3.99 -9.55 6.56
C LEU A 19 3.31 -8.59 7.54
N ILE A 20 4.10 -7.80 8.25
CA ILE A 20 3.59 -6.78 9.16
C ILE A 20 3.86 -5.40 8.57
N PHE A 21 2.83 -4.58 8.50
CA PHE A 21 2.94 -3.22 7.96
C PHE A 21 3.59 -2.28 8.98
N PRO A 22 4.23 -1.20 8.51
CA PRO A 22 4.79 -0.20 9.41
C PRO A 22 3.72 0.45 10.27
N HIS A 23 4.07 0.77 11.51
CA HIS A 23 3.13 1.36 12.46
C HIS A 23 2.48 2.64 11.93
N ASN A 24 3.28 3.54 11.35
CA ASN A 24 2.77 4.82 10.87
C ASN A 24 1.78 4.64 9.72
N PHE A 25 2.06 3.69 8.84
CA PHE A 25 1.13 3.37 7.76
C PHE A 25 -0.19 2.84 8.32
N LYS A 26 -0.13 1.94 9.30
CA LYS A 26 -1.34 1.39 9.91
C LYS A 26 -2.15 2.47 10.62
N THR A 27 -1.49 3.38 11.33
CA THR A 27 -2.17 4.48 12.02
C THR A 27 -2.93 5.36 11.03
N LYS A 28 -2.29 5.72 9.92
CA LYS A 28 -2.95 6.50 8.88
C LYS A 28 -4.18 5.79 8.34
N MET A 29 -4.05 4.50 8.05
CA MET A 29 -5.13 3.73 7.42
C MET A 29 -6.29 3.45 8.38
N THR A 30 -6.05 3.38 9.69
CA THR A 30 -7.17 3.24 10.64
C THR A 30 -8.05 4.48 10.66
N GLU A 31 -7.49 5.64 10.37
CA GLU A 31 -8.25 6.89 10.34
C GLU A 31 -8.91 7.12 8.97
N GLU A 32 -8.18 6.84 7.89
CA GLU A 32 -8.66 6.95 6.52
C GLU A 32 -8.12 5.78 5.71
N ASN A 33 -8.96 4.82 5.43
CA ASN A 33 -8.56 3.57 4.77
C ASN A 33 -8.47 3.78 3.26
N GLY A 34 -7.39 4.37 2.80
CA GLY A 34 -7.16 4.72 1.40
C GLY A 34 -6.92 6.21 1.24
N GLY A 35 -7.48 6.78 0.18
CA GLY A 35 -7.34 8.20 -0.13
C GLY A 35 -6.24 8.47 -1.12
N GLU A 36 -5.88 9.75 -1.26
CA GLU A 36 -4.89 10.18 -2.24
C GLU A 36 -3.61 10.64 -1.57
N LEU A 37 -2.50 10.41 -2.27
CA LEU A 37 -1.21 11.00 -1.92
C LEU A 37 -0.72 11.78 -3.14
N MET A 38 0.04 12.84 -2.90
CA MET A 38 0.61 13.64 -3.97
C MET A 38 2.12 13.67 -3.83
N THR A 39 2.80 13.44 -4.94
CA THR A 39 4.24 13.66 -5.05
C THR A 39 4.46 14.81 -6.02
N ASP A 40 5.71 15.22 -6.20
CA ASP A 40 6.02 16.36 -7.09
C ASP A 40 5.55 16.11 -8.52
N ASP A 41 5.56 14.86 -8.97
CA ASP A 41 5.30 14.51 -10.35
C ASP A 41 3.95 13.83 -10.59
N ASP A 42 3.27 13.38 -9.53
CA ASP A 42 2.10 12.52 -9.72
C ASP A 42 1.11 12.55 -8.56
N ASP A 43 -0.12 12.18 -8.87
CA ASP A 43 -1.16 11.91 -7.88
C ASP A 43 -1.30 10.40 -7.73
N TRP A 44 -1.40 9.91 -6.49
CA TRP A 44 -1.46 8.49 -6.20
C TRP A 44 -2.72 8.15 -5.43
N GLN A 45 -3.38 7.07 -5.83
CA GLN A 45 -4.55 6.55 -5.14
C GLN A 45 -4.11 5.39 -4.25
N LEU A 46 -4.24 5.56 -2.92
CA LEU A 46 -3.91 4.49 -1.97
C LEU A 46 -4.92 3.36 -2.08
N PHE A 47 -4.43 2.12 -2.06
CA PHE A 47 -5.29 0.95 -1.96
C PHE A 47 -5.71 0.75 -0.51
N PRO A 48 -6.98 0.44 -0.24
CA PRO A 48 -7.42 0.23 1.13
C PRO A 48 -7.09 -1.18 1.62
N PHE A 49 -7.16 -1.37 2.94
CA PHE A 49 -7.31 -2.71 3.50
C PHE A 49 -8.74 -3.16 3.23
N PHE A 50 -8.93 -4.46 2.98
CA PHE A 50 -10.27 -4.98 2.71
C PHE A 50 -11.12 -4.91 3.97
N ASP A 51 -12.21 -4.13 3.92
CA ASP A 51 -13.09 -3.88 5.06
C ASP A 51 -14.41 -4.61 4.83
N LYS A 52 -14.63 -5.65 5.61
CA LYS A 52 -15.79 -6.53 5.50
C LYS A 52 -16.91 -6.17 6.47
N SER A 53 -16.85 -4.99 7.10
CA SER A 53 -17.79 -4.66 8.18
C SER A 53 -19.23 -4.47 7.71
N ASP A 54 -19.44 -4.06 6.46
CA ASP A 54 -20.78 -4.02 5.86
C ASP A 54 -20.66 -4.05 4.32
N LYS A 55 -21.81 -4.15 3.65
CA LYS A 55 -21.84 -4.29 2.18
C LYS A 55 -21.25 -3.07 1.47
N LYS A 56 -21.48 -1.88 1.99
CA LYS A 56 -20.96 -0.65 1.40
C LYS A 56 -19.44 -0.61 1.48
N ARG A 57 -18.88 -0.99 2.62
CA ARG A 57 -17.43 -1.02 2.81
C ARG A 57 -16.77 -2.13 2.01
N ILE A 58 -17.40 -3.29 1.90
CA ILE A 58 -16.90 -4.35 1.02
C ILE A 58 -16.76 -3.82 -0.42
N SER A 59 -17.79 -3.15 -0.91
CA SER A 59 -17.77 -2.59 -2.25
C SER A 59 -16.70 -1.51 -2.41
N ARG A 60 -16.57 -0.62 -1.44
CA ARG A 60 -15.63 0.50 -1.51
C ARG A 60 -14.16 0.09 -1.33
N THR A 61 -13.92 -1.09 -0.77
CA THR A 61 -12.56 -1.59 -0.57
C THR A 61 -12.25 -2.80 -1.44
N SER A 62 -12.98 -2.95 -2.54
CA SER A 62 -12.78 -4.09 -3.45
C SER A 62 -11.40 -4.09 -4.11
N ASN A 63 -10.81 -2.91 -4.31
CA ASN A 63 -9.46 -2.76 -4.86
C ASN A 63 -8.41 -2.73 -3.73
N HIS A 64 -8.48 -3.71 -2.83
CA HIS A 64 -7.66 -3.72 -1.63
C HIS A 64 -6.21 -4.16 -1.90
N ILE A 65 -5.36 -3.93 -0.91
CA ILE A 65 -3.91 -4.13 -1.02
C ILE A 65 -3.56 -5.55 -1.49
N VAL A 66 -4.20 -6.57 -0.93
CA VAL A 66 -3.91 -7.97 -1.31
C VAL A 66 -4.20 -8.21 -2.78
N LEU A 67 -5.38 -7.80 -3.23
CA LEU A 67 -5.77 -7.99 -4.64
C LEU A 67 -4.81 -7.26 -5.58
N GLU A 68 -4.55 -5.99 -5.30
CA GLU A 68 -3.69 -5.19 -6.17
C GLU A 68 -2.25 -5.67 -6.17
N THR A 69 -1.75 -6.12 -5.02
CA THR A 69 -0.42 -6.71 -4.94
C THR A 69 -0.33 -7.99 -5.77
N ASN A 70 -1.35 -8.85 -5.68
CA ASN A 70 -1.35 -10.10 -6.45
C ASN A 70 -1.40 -9.81 -7.95
N GLN A 71 -2.13 -8.79 -8.38
CA GLN A 71 -2.14 -8.39 -9.78
C GLN A 71 -0.79 -7.81 -10.21
N ALA A 72 -0.19 -6.98 -9.36
CA ALA A 72 1.12 -6.38 -9.67
C ALA A 72 2.20 -7.44 -9.82
N LYS A 73 2.14 -8.51 -9.05
CA LYS A 73 3.13 -9.59 -9.11
C LYS A 73 3.10 -10.36 -10.43
N GLN A 74 2.09 -10.15 -11.26
CA GLN A 74 2.05 -10.76 -12.60
C GLN A 74 2.98 -10.03 -13.57
N TRP A 75 3.43 -8.83 -13.23
CA TRP A 75 4.46 -8.15 -14.00
C TRP A 75 5.82 -8.79 -13.72
N ASP A 76 6.56 -9.11 -14.77
CA ASP A 76 7.84 -9.85 -14.66
C ASP A 76 8.85 -9.15 -13.76
N ASN A 77 8.84 -7.82 -13.75
CA ASN A 77 9.82 -7.01 -13.03
C ASN A 77 9.37 -6.57 -11.64
N PHE A 78 8.17 -6.95 -11.21
CA PHE A 78 7.69 -6.52 -9.89
C PHE A 78 8.45 -7.28 -8.80
N PRO A 79 8.92 -6.57 -7.74
CA PRO A 79 9.69 -7.24 -6.66
C PRO A 79 8.86 -8.34 -5.99
N THR A 80 9.47 -9.52 -5.85
CA THR A 80 8.79 -10.70 -5.30
C THR A 80 8.19 -10.43 -3.90
N ASN A 81 8.90 -9.66 -3.08
CA ASN A 81 8.48 -9.36 -1.71
C ASN A 81 7.86 -7.97 -1.56
N GLY A 82 7.64 -7.27 -2.67
CA GLY A 82 7.05 -5.94 -2.65
C GLY A 82 5.54 -5.99 -2.42
N ILE A 83 5.03 -4.97 -1.73
CA ILE A 83 3.60 -4.81 -1.48
C ILE A 83 3.15 -3.51 -2.14
N ALA A 84 2.21 -3.60 -3.08
CA ALA A 84 1.67 -2.42 -3.75
C ALA A 84 0.68 -1.72 -2.82
N ILE A 85 0.91 -0.43 -2.57
CA ILE A 85 0.04 0.35 -1.67
C ILE A 85 -0.70 1.47 -2.38
N ALA A 86 -0.29 1.84 -3.59
CA ALA A 86 -0.95 2.91 -4.34
C ALA A 86 -0.62 2.80 -5.81
N SER A 87 -1.46 3.41 -6.65
CA SER A 87 -1.20 3.49 -8.08
C SER A 87 -1.45 4.91 -8.60
N ASN A 88 -0.77 5.26 -9.71
CA ASN A 88 -0.97 6.56 -10.35
C ASN A 88 -1.89 6.48 -11.58
N GLY A 89 -2.45 5.30 -11.84
CA GLY A 89 -3.31 5.11 -13.01
C GLY A 89 -2.57 4.85 -14.31
N SER A 90 -1.25 4.98 -14.32
CA SER A 90 -0.42 4.75 -15.52
C SER A 90 0.32 3.42 -15.50
N GLY A 91 0.13 2.62 -14.45
CA GLY A 91 0.77 1.34 -14.30
C GLY A 91 1.90 1.30 -13.29
N ASP A 92 2.32 2.45 -12.78
CA ASP A 92 3.34 2.51 -11.73
C ASP A 92 2.69 2.36 -10.36
N PHE A 93 3.46 1.84 -9.40
CA PHE A 93 2.96 1.61 -8.05
C PHE A 93 3.88 2.25 -7.02
N LEU A 94 3.28 2.74 -5.93
CA LEU A 94 4.03 2.94 -4.70
C LEU A 94 4.06 1.60 -3.97
N ILE A 95 5.24 1.23 -3.46
CA ILE A 95 5.42 -0.07 -2.82
C ILE A 95 6.15 0.07 -1.49
N LEU A 96 5.91 -0.92 -0.63
CA LEU A 96 6.69 -1.15 0.59
C LEU A 96 7.54 -2.40 0.37
N LEU A 97 8.73 -2.40 0.95
CA LEU A 97 9.65 -3.53 0.86
C LEU A 97 9.97 -4.04 2.27
N PRO A 98 10.31 -5.34 2.41
CA PRO A 98 10.70 -5.88 3.72
C PRO A 98 11.91 -5.17 4.28
N ALA A 99 11.93 -5.01 5.61
CA ALA A 99 13.07 -4.44 6.32
C ALA A 99 14.27 -5.37 6.22
N LYS A 100 15.47 -4.80 6.25
CA LYS A 100 16.70 -5.59 6.15
C LYS A 100 16.89 -6.52 7.33
N GLU A 101 16.49 -6.08 8.52
CA GLU A 101 16.69 -6.84 9.77
C GLU A 101 15.66 -7.93 9.96
N ASN A 102 14.48 -7.80 9.32
CA ASN A 102 13.38 -8.73 9.51
C ASN A 102 12.52 -8.76 8.26
N ASN A 103 12.64 -9.81 7.47
CA ASN A 103 11.93 -9.92 6.19
C ASN A 103 10.42 -10.14 6.32
N LYS A 104 9.92 -10.32 7.55
CA LYS A 104 8.47 -10.38 7.81
C LYS A 104 7.88 -9.04 8.21
N GLN A 105 8.73 -8.04 8.41
CA GLN A 105 8.34 -6.68 8.76
C GLN A 105 8.62 -5.78 7.57
N LEU A 106 7.59 -5.07 7.09
CA LEU A 106 7.80 -4.08 6.04
C LEU A 106 8.47 -2.84 6.63
N GLY A 107 9.38 -2.26 5.88
CA GLY A 107 10.05 -1.02 6.27
C GLY A 107 9.14 0.19 6.08
N ASN A 108 9.51 1.31 6.71
CA ASN A 108 8.74 2.56 6.60
C ASN A 108 8.93 3.25 5.26
N GLU A 109 10.05 3.01 4.60
CA GLU A 109 10.40 3.70 3.35
C GLU A 109 9.40 3.39 2.25
N ILE A 110 9.09 4.41 1.44
CA ILE A 110 8.16 4.27 0.32
C ILE A 110 8.95 4.44 -0.97
N TYR A 111 8.70 3.51 -1.90
CA TYR A 111 9.38 3.46 -3.19
C TYR A 111 8.37 3.58 -4.31
N ILE A 112 8.81 4.11 -5.46
CA ILE A 112 8.06 3.99 -6.71
C ILE A 112 8.64 2.81 -7.48
N TRP A 113 7.75 1.94 -7.98
CA TRP A 113 8.11 0.92 -8.94
C TRP A 113 7.62 1.36 -10.31
N PHE A 114 8.53 1.45 -11.27
CA PHE A 114 8.22 1.89 -12.63
C PHE A 114 7.97 0.67 -13.51
N HIS A 115 6.74 0.54 -14.02
CA HIS A 115 6.35 -0.65 -14.77
C HIS A 115 7.12 -0.80 -16.10
N GLU A 116 7.53 0.31 -16.72
CA GLU A 116 8.21 0.26 -18.00
C GLU A 116 9.62 -0.30 -17.90
N THR A 117 10.32 -0.05 -16.81
CA THR A 117 11.72 -0.44 -16.64
C THR A 117 11.94 -1.46 -15.53
N GLY A 118 11.00 -1.56 -14.59
CA GLY A 118 11.19 -2.36 -13.39
C GLY A 118 12.06 -1.70 -12.34
N GLU A 119 12.46 -0.44 -12.57
CA GLU A 119 13.29 0.30 -11.62
C GLU A 119 12.51 0.66 -10.37
N ILE A 120 13.22 0.81 -9.26
CA ILE A 120 12.66 1.18 -7.96
C ILE A 120 13.41 2.40 -7.46
N GLU A 121 12.66 3.41 -7.02
CA GLU A 121 13.24 4.65 -6.49
C GLU A 121 12.60 5.02 -5.16
N LYS A 122 13.42 5.25 -4.14
CA LYS A 122 12.91 5.70 -2.85
C LYS A 122 12.45 7.15 -2.94
N ILE A 123 11.23 7.43 -2.47
CA ILE A 123 10.66 8.80 -2.52
C ILE A 123 10.35 9.37 -1.15
N ALA A 124 10.31 8.55 -0.10
CA ALA A 124 10.01 9.02 1.25
C ALA A 124 10.55 8.05 2.27
N ASP A 125 10.86 8.57 3.46
CA ASP A 125 11.27 7.73 4.58
C ASP A 125 10.07 7.12 5.30
N ALA A 126 8.89 7.73 5.18
CA ALA A 126 7.67 7.23 5.79
C ALA A 126 6.45 7.85 5.11
N ILE A 127 5.27 7.26 5.35
CA ILE A 127 4.01 7.71 4.71
C ILE A 127 3.66 9.15 5.09
N GLU A 128 3.96 9.59 6.31
CA GLU A 128 3.63 10.94 6.74
C GLU A 128 4.38 12.01 5.95
N ASP A 129 5.51 11.68 5.35
CA ASP A 129 6.25 12.61 4.50
C ASP A 129 5.49 12.95 3.21
N LEU A 130 4.53 12.12 2.83
CA LEU A 130 3.72 12.31 1.63
C LEU A 130 2.32 12.87 1.94
N ILE A 131 1.87 12.78 3.17
CA ILE A 131 0.52 13.20 3.56
C ILE A 131 0.48 14.69 3.90
N ASP A 132 1.51 15.21 4.53
CA ASP A 132 1.54 16.59 5.06
C ASP A 132 2.06 17.60 4.05
N LYS A 133 1.57 17.52 2.84
CA LYS A 133 1.99 18.41 1.76
C LYS A 133 1.01 19.53 1.52
#